data_975dc1342096adbd1866493f216bfddd
#
_entry.id   975dc1342096adbd1866493f216bfddd
#
_cell.length_a   1.000
_cell.length_b   1.000
_cell.length_c   1.000
_cell.angle_alpha   90.00
_cell.angle_beta   90.00
_cell.angle_gamma   90.00
#
_symmetry.space_group_name_H-M   'P 1'
#
loop_
_entity.id
_entity.type
_entity.pdbx_description
1 polymer ?
#
loop_
_entity_poly.entity_id
_entity_poly.type
_entity_poly.pdbx_seq_one_letter_code
_entity_poly.pdbx_strand_id
1 'polypeptide(L)'
;MELQFKNVTKAYGDVHAVDHVTHSMEKGVYGLLGVNGAGKTTLMRMLCTAINPTSGEILWNGKDIFSLGASYRGILGYLPQNYGFYPDLSVYDYMMYIASIKGLRPIVAKKRALKLLEQVGMAEKRKKKMRTLSGGMIRRVGIAQAMLNDPRILVLDEPTAGLDPNERIRFRNLVSELSEDRLVLLSTHIVSDVEYVANEIILMKEGKFFY
;
A
#
# COMPACT_ATOMS: atom_id res chain seq x y z
N MET A 1 -8.86 3.74 -15.87
CA MET A 1 -7.79 3.40 -14.92
C MET A 1 -8.01 1.95 -14.56
N GLU A 2 -7.15 1.08 -15.04
CA GLU A 2 -7.33 -0.37 -14.88
C GLU A 2 -5.99 -1.05 -14.60
N LEU A 3 -5.97 -1.89 -13.57
CA LEU A 3 -4.88 -2.78 -13.22
C LEU A 3 -5.31 -4.21 -13.52
N GLN A 4 -4.53 -4.96 -14.30
CA GLN A 4 -4.86 -6.33 -14.69
C GLN A 4 -3.74 -7.29 -14.29
N PHE A 5 -4.10 -8.40 -13.68
CA PHE A 5 -3.26 -9.58 -13.53
C PHE A 5 -3.68 -10.58 -14.62
N LYS A 6 -2.74 -11.03 -15.43
CA LYS A 6 -2.99 -12.01 -16.50
C LYS A 6 -2.15 -13.25 -16.26
N ASN A 7 -2.79 -14.27 -15.70
CA ASN A 7 -2.19 -15.57 -15.47
C ASN A 7 -0.86 -15.49 -14.69
N VAL A 8 -0.82 -14.63 -13.68
CA VAL A 8 0.40 -14.28 -12.92
C VAL A 8 0.78 -15.42 -11.99
N THR A 9 2.02 -15.89 -12.12
CA THR A 9 2.60 -16.94 -11.28
C THR A 9 3.92 -16.47 -10.68
N LYS A 10 4.15 -16.81 -9.42
CA LYS A 10 5.45 -16.67 -8.76
C LYS A 10 5.80 -17.96 -8.04
N ALA A 11 6.83 -18.62 -8.54
CA ALA A 11 7.39 -19.83 -7.96
C ALA A 11 8.74 -19.53 -7.25
N TYR A 12 9.01 -20.24 -6.18
CA TYR A 12 10.28 -20.33 -5.48
C TYR A 12 10.62 -21.83 -5.34
N GLY A 13 11.45 -22.34 -6.26
CA GLY A 13 11.63 -23.78 -6.43
C GLY A 13 10.28 -24.46 -6.72
N ASP A 14 9.91 -25.46 -5.95
CA ASP A 14 8.67 -26.21 -6.13
C ASP A 14 7.43 -25.54 -5.50
N VAL A 15 7.61 -24.41 -4.80
CA VAL A 15 6.51 -23.71 -4.12
C VAL A 15 5.97 -22.59 -4.99
N HIS A 16 4.71 -22.66 -5.37
CA HIS A 16 3.99 -21.59 -6.05
C HIS A 16 3.38 -20.65 -5.01
N ALA A 17 4.09 -19.54 -4.71
CA ALA A 17 3.61 -18.52 -3.78
C ALA A 17 2.44 -17.70 -4.35
N VAL A 18 2.37 -17.57 -5.68
CA VAL A 18 1.23 -17.05 -6.45
C VAL A 18 1.07 -17.98 -7.65
N ASP A 19 -0.15 -18.45 -7.90
CA ASP A 19 -0.43 -19.51 -8.86
C ASP A 19 -1.57 -19.12 -9.82
N HIS A 20 -1.21 -18.78 -11.06
CA HIS A 20 -2.10 -18.46 -12.17
C HIS A 20 -3.19 -17.42 -11.84
N VAL A 21 -2.83 -16.39 -11.10
CA VAL A 21 -3.78 -15.32 -10.72
C VAL A 21 -4.16 -14.49 -11.94
N THR A 22 -5.47 -14.40 -12.19
CA THR A 22 -6.06 -13.53 -13.22
C THR A 22 -7.17 -12.71 -12.59
N HIS A 23 -7.08 -11.39 -12.68
CA HIS A 23 -8.06 -10.47 -12.10
C HIS A 23 -7.88 -9.06 -12.68
N SER A 24 -8.96 -8.27 -12.71
CA SER A 24 -8.93 -6.86 -13.11
C SER A 24 -9.46 -5.99 -11.99
N MET A 25 -8.80 -4.88 -11.73
CA MET A 25 -9.16 -3.90 -10.71
C MET A 25 -9.23 -2.52 -11.33
N GLU A 26 -10.26 -1.78 -10.98
CA GLU A 26 -10.42 -0.38 -11.36
C GLU A 26 -10.25 0.54 -10.14
N LYS A 27 -10.78 1.74 -10.21
CA LYS A 27 -10.86 2.67 -9.10
C LYS A 27 -11.72 2.09 -7.96
N GLY A 28 -11.25 2.19 -6.73
CA GLY A 28 -11.95 1.69 -5.54
C GLY A 28 -11.04 0.99 -4.57
N VAL A 29 -11.62 0.40 -3.54
CA VAL A 29 -10.91 -0.37 -2.49
C VAL A 29 -11.06 -1.87 -2.74
N TYR A 30 -9.94 -2.57 -2.79
CA TYR A 30 -9.85 -4.02 -2.92
C TYR A 30 -9.21 -4.60 -1.66
N GLY A 31 -9.97 -5.45 -0.97
CA GLY A 31 -9.49 -6.18 0.21
C GLY A 31 -8.93 -7.54 -0.17
N LEU A 32 -7.63 -7.74 -0.03
CA LEU A 32 -6.98 -9.03 -0.24
C LEU A 32 -6.95 -9.81 1.08
N LEU A 33 -7.94 -10.67 1.29
CA LEU A 33 -8.12 -11.44 2.52
C LEU A 33 -7.45 -12.80 2.40
N GLY A 34 -6.77 -13.25 3.44
CA GLY A 34 -6.18 -14.58 3.49
C GLY A 34 -5.27 -14.79 4.70
N VAL A 35 -5.04 -16.04 5.05
CA VAL A 35 -4.14 -16.41 6.15
C VAL A 35 -2.68 -16.04 5.85
N ASN A 36 -1.83 -16.07 6.86
CA ASN A 36 -0.40 -15.90 6.67
C ASN A 36 0.15 -17.03 5.78
N GLY A 37 1.02 -16.67 4.84
CA GLY A 37 1.54 -17.62 3.84
C GLY A 37 0.64 -17.83 2.61
N ALA A 38 -0.55 -17.23 2.52
CA ALA A 38 -1.44 -17.36 1.37
C ALA A 38 -0.88 -16.78 0.05
N GLY A 39 0.20 -15.98 0.09
CA GLY A 39 0.81 -15.36 -1.09
C GLY A 39 0.58 -13.84 -1.21
N LYS A 40 -0.22 -13.22 -0.32
CA LYS A 40 -0.59 -11.79 -0.37
C LYS A 40 0.59 -10.85 -0.53
N THR A 41 1.58 -10.94 0.37
CA THR A 41 2.79 -10.08 0.31
C THR A 41 3.61 -10.32 -0.96
N THR A 42 3.66 -11.55 -1.47
CA THR A 42 4.35 -11.87 -2.73
C THR A 42 3.65 -11.19 -3.91
N LEU A 43 2.33 -11.27 -3.98
CA LEU A 43 1.53 -10.59 -5.01
C LEU A 43 1.74 -9.07 -4.95
N MET A 44 1.66 -8.48 -3.76
CA MET A 44 1.89 -7.05 -3.56
C MET A 44 3.31 -6.61 -3.94
N ARG A 45 4.33 -7.43 -3.63
CA ARG A 45 5.71 -7.15 -4.05
C ARG A 45 5.88 -7.18 -5.56
N MET A 46 5.20 -8.08 -6.28
CA MET A 46 5.18 -8.05 -7.75
C MET A 46 4.50 -6.79 -8.27
N LEU A 47 3.34 -6.45 -7.73
CA LEU A 47 2.61 -5.22 -8.06
C LEU A 47 3.47 -3.97 -7.80
N CYS A 48 4.26 -3.96 -6.74
CA CYS A 48 5.19 -2.85 -6.44
C CYS A 48 6.50 -2.90 -7.25
N THR A 49 6.63 -3.80 -8.21
CA THR A 49 7.84 -4.02 -9.02
C THR A 49 9.09 -4.33 -8.20
N ALA A 50 8.93 -4.83 -6.98
CA ALA A 50 10.04 -5.23 -6.11
C ALA A 50 10.58 -6.63 -6.47
N ILE A 51 9.76 -7.48 -7.07
CA ILE A 51 10.12 -8.79 -7.62
C ILE A 51 9.37 -9.03 -8.93
N ASN A 52 9.98 -9.78 -9.84
CA ASN A 52 9.33 -10.15 -11.10
C ASN A 52 8.46 -11.42 -10.92
N PRO A 53 7.34 -11.55 -11.64
CA PRO A 53 6.65 -12.83 -11.78
C PRO A 53 7.55 -13.87 -12.44
N THR A 54 7.26 -15.15 -12.21
CA THR A 54 7.89 -16.28 -12.94
C THR A 54 7.26 -16.41 -14.31
N SER A 55 5.95 -16.19 -14.42
CA SER A 55 5.20 -16.14 -15.67
C SER A 55 3.95 -15.29 -15.54
N GLY A 56 3.32 -14.96 -16.66
CA GLY A 56 2.17 -14.04 -16.70
C GLY A 56 2.59 -12.58 -16.71
N GLU A 57 1.61 -11.68 -16.73
CA GLU A 57 1.81 -10.24 -16.88
C GLU A 57 0.96 -9.46 -15.88
N ILE A 58 1.50 -8.33 -15.42
CA ILE A 58 0.74 -7.33 -14.64
C ILE A 58 0.69 -6.06 -15.48
N LEU A 59 -0.51 -5.62 -15.83
CA LEU A 59 -0.71 -4.51 -16.75
C LEU A 59 -1.37 -3.33 -16.06
N TRP A 60 -0.90 -2.13 -16.37
CA TRP A 60 -1.54 -0.86 -16.04
C TRP A 60 -2.01 -0.18 -17.31
N ASN A 61 -3.33 -0.03 -17.47
CA ASN A 61 -3.96 0.49 -18.69
C ASN A 61 -3.42 -0.22 -19.96
N GLY A 62 -3.34 -1.56 -19.92
CA GLY A 62 -2.89 -2.41 -21.02
C GLY A 62 -1.38 -2.44 -21.25
N LYS A 63 -0.56 -1.78 -20.43
CA LYS A 63 0.91 -1.77 -20.55
C LYS A 63 1.55 -2.50 -19.38
N ASP A 64 2.53 -3.34 -19.65
CA ASP A 64 3.28 -4.06 -18.62
C ASP A 64 3.97 -3.10 -17.65
N ILE A 65 3.74 -3.31 -16.33
CA ILE A 65 4.24 -2.43 -15.28
C ILE A 65 5.77 -2.44 -15.16
N PHE A 66 6.41 -3.53 -15.50
CA PHE A 66 7.88 -3.65 -15.47
C PHE A 66 8.50 -2.84 -16.61
N SER A 67 7.90 -2.89 -17.81
CA SER A 67 8.29 -2.06 -18.95
C SER A 67 8.08 -0.57 -18.72
N LEU A 68 7.03 -0.19 -18.00
CA LEU A 68 6.77 1.22 -17.61
C LEU A 68 7.81 1.76 -16.62
N GLY A 69 8.42 0.90 -15.82
CA GLY A 69 9.54 1.23 -14.95
C GLY A 69 9.30 2.41 -14.00
N ALA A 70 10.08 3.47 -14.12
CA ALA A 70 9.99 4.66 -13.26
C ALA A 70 8.63 5.39 -13.38
N SER A 71 8.03 5.39 -14.57
CA SER A 71 6.71 6.02 -14.78
C SER A 71 5.61 5.35 -13.97
N TYR A 72 5.62 4.02 -13.87
CA TYR A 72 4.70 3.27 -13.02
C TYR A 72 4.98 3.51 -11.54
N ARG A 73 6.27 3.43 -11.12
CA ARG A 73 6.63 3.71 -9.71
C ARG A 73 6.27 5.14 -9.27
N GLY A 74 6.24 6.09 -10.21
CA GLY A 74 5.82 7.47 -9.96
C GLY A 74 4.35 7.60 -9.53
N ILE A 75 3.49 6.68 -9.96
CA ILE A 75 2.05 6.66 -9.63
C ILE A 75 1.70 5.63 -8.55
N LEU A 76 2.70 4.99 -7.94
CA LEU A 76 2.53 3.97 -6.91
C LEU A 76 2.86 4.53 -5.52
N GLY A 77 1.98 4.27 -4.55
CA GLY A 77 2.24 4.40 -3.13
C GLY A 77 2.28 3.01 -2.49
N TYR A 78 3.27 2.75 -1.65
CA TYR A 78 3.40 1.46 -0.98
C TYR A 78 3.72 1.61 0.50
N LEU A 79 2.95 0.93 1.33
CA LEU A 79 3.22 0.70 2.74
C LEU A 79 3.42 -0.79 2.97
N PRO A 80 4.64 -1.29 3.15
CA PRO A 80 4.90 -2.68 3.46
C PRO A 80 4.48 -3.02 4.90
N GLN A 81 4.26 -4.29 5.18
CA GLN A 81 3.93 -4.80 6.52
C GLN A 81 4.94 -4.33 7.57
N ASN A 82 6.22 -4.48 7.27
CA ASN A 82 7.32 -3.97 8.08
C ASN A 82 8.08 -2.92 7.29
N TYR A 83 7.88 -1.65 7.61
CA TYR A 83 8.67 -0.58 7.02
C TYR A 83 9.61 0.03 8.04
N GLY A 84 10.85 0.24 7.60
CA GLY A 84 11.86 0.91 8.40
C GLY A 84 11.59 2.41 8.46
N PHE A 85 11.91 3.02 9.59
CA PHE A 85 11.92 4.46 9.75
C PHE A 85 13.18 4.88 10.50
N TYR A 86 13.54 6.16 10.39
CA TYR A 86 14.69 6.73 11.09
C TYR A 86 14.24 7.24 12.47
N PRO A 87 14.64 6.56 13.57
CA PRO A 87 14.11 6.81 14.92
C PRO A 87 14.34 8.23 15.42
N ASP A 88 15.45 8.83 15.02
CA ASP A 88 15.89 10.14 15.50
C ASP A 88 15.40 11.32 14.67
N LEU A 89 14.82 11.07 13.50
CA LEU A 89 14.18 12.12 12.73
C LEU A 89 12.86 12.53 13.40
N SER A 90 12.50 13.82 13.29
CA SER A 90 11.13 14.22 13.55
C SER A 90 10.20 13.65 12.50
N VAL A 91 8.90 13.54 12.79
CA VAL A 91 7.89 13.12 11.81
C VAL A 91 7.98 13.98 10.55
N TYR A 92 8.13 15.29 10.69
CA TYR A 92 8.24 16.19 9.56
C TYR A 92 9.53 15.97 8.77
N ASP A 93 10.68 15.82 9.44
CA ASP A 93 11.95 15.57 8.76
C ASP A 93 11.96 14.21 8.04
N TYR A 94 11.33 13.19 8.65
CA TYR A 94 11.12 11.90 8.00
C TYR A 94 10.29 12.04 6.72
N MET A 95 9.17 12.78 6.75
CA MET A 95 8.35 13.04 5.57
C MET A 95 9.12 13.78 4.49
N MET A 96 9.92 14.79 4.85
CA MET A 96 10.75 15.55 3.91
C MET A 96 11.87 14.69 3.32
N TYR A 97 12.48 13.81 4.12
CA TYR A 97 13.47 12.86 3.67
C TYR A 97 12.91 11.90 2.60
N ILE A 98 11.75 11.29 2.89
CA ILE A 98 11.08 10.40 1.93
C ILE A 98 10.66 11.16 0.67
N ALA A 99 10.15 12.38 0.81
CA ALA A 99 9.79 13.23 -0.33
C ALA A 99 11.01 13.50 -1.24
N SER A 100 12.18 13.73 -0.65
CA SER A 100 13.45 13.91 -1.39
C SER A 100 13.82 12.65 -2.17
N ILE A 101 13.76 11.47 -1.55
CA ILE A 101 14.00 10.17 -2.24
C ILE A 101 13.01 9.98 -3.40
N LYS A 102 11.76 10.41 -3.25
CA LYS A 102 10.74 10.37 -4.31
C LYS A 102 10.93 11.45 -5.39
N GLY A 103 11.96 12.28 -5.30
CA GLY A 103 12.26 13.34 -6.28
C GLY A 103 11.31 14.54 -6.24
N LEU A 104 10.60 14.76 -5.12
CA LEU A 104 9.69 15.91 -5.00
C LEU A 104 10.48 17.22 -4.78
N ARG A 105 10.10 18.27 -5.49
CA ARG A 105 10.65 19.60 -5.25
C ARG A 105 10.36 20.07 -3.82
N PRO A 106 11.29 20.70 -3.08
CA PRO A 106 11.12 21.04 -1.66
C PRO A 106 9.84 21.80 -1.32
N ILE A 107 9.43 22.75 -2.15
CA ILE A 107 8.20 23.54 -1.97
C ILE A 107 6.96 22.63 -2.04
N VAL A 108 6.91 21.73 -3.03
CA VAL A 108 5.82 20.76 -3.20
C VAL A 108 5.80 19.75 -2.08
N ALA A 109 6.98 19.23 -1.72
CA ALA A 109 7.18 18.28 -0.63
C ALA A 109 6.65 18.84 0.70
N LYS A 110 7.03 20.08 1.04
CA LYS A 110 6.56 20.77 2.27
C LYS A 110 5.04 20.89 2.30
N LYS A 111 4.43 21.38 1.22
CA LYS A 111 2.98 21.55 1.12
C LYS A 111 2.25 20.21 1.28
N ARG A 112 2.70 19.17 0.56
CA ARG A 112 2.11 17.83 0.61
C ARG A 112 2.31 17.17 1.97
N ALA A 113 3.52 17.22 2.53
CA ALA A 113 3.82 16.63 3.84
C ALA A 113 2.91 17.21 4.94
N LEU A 114 2.76 18.53 5.00
CA LEU A 114 1.89 19.18 5.99
C LEU A 114 0.42 18.78 5.82
N LYS A 115 -0.11 18.81 4.57
CA LYS A 115 -1.48 18.38 4.28
C LYS A 115 -1.71 16.92 4.64
N LEU A 116 -0.79 16.02 4.27
CA LEU A 116 -0.92 14.59 4.58
C LEU A 116 -0.84 14.31 6.09
N LEU A 117 0.05 15.01 6.82
CA LEU A 117 0.11 14.88 8.27
C LEU A 117 -1.17 15.37 8.96
N GLU A 118 -1.84 16.37 8.42
CA GLU A 118 -3.16 16.80 8.88
C GLU A 118 -4.21 15.72 8.63
N GLN A 119 -4.30 15.20 7.41
CA GLN A 119 -5.24 14.14 7.03
C GLN A 119 -5.11 12.88 7.89
N VAL A 120 -3.89 12.47 8.23
CA VAL A 120 -3.66 11.32 9.12
C VAL A 120 -3.68 11.67 10.61
N GLY A 121 -4.06 12.90 11.00
CA GLY A 121 -4.15 13.34 12.38
C GLY A 121 -2.80 13.43 13.13
N MET A 122 -1.72 13.73 12.39
CA MET A 122 -0.35 13.83 12.94
C MET A 122 0.23 15.26 12.92
N ALA A 123 -0.57 16.26 12.55
CA ALA A 123 -0.11 17.65 12.41
C ALA A 123 0.56 18.20 13.68
N GLU A 124 -0.07 18.03 14.84
CA GLU A 124 0.47 18.52 16.13
C GLU A 124 1.72 17.76 16.58
N LYS A 125 1.87 16.52 16.09
CA LYS A 125 3.01 15.65 16.45
C LYS A 125 4.17 15.74 15.46
N ARG A 126 4.10 16.63 14.47
CA ARG A 126 5.10 16.73 13.39
C ARG A 126 6.53 16.99 13.85
N LYS A 127 6.70 17.61 15.04
CA LYS A 127 8.02 17.88 15.64
C LYS A 127 8.51 16.75 16.57
N LYS A 128 7.66 15.73 16.88
CA LYS A 128 8.07 14.61 17.72
C LYS A 128 9.00 13.67 16.93
N LYS A 129 9.94 13.06 17.64
CA LYS A 129 10.82 12.05 17.05
C LYS A 129 10.04 10.76 16.77
N MET A 130 10.35 10.09 15.64
CA MET A 130 9.68 8.87 15.21
C MET A 130 9.70 7.79 16.31
N ARG A 131 10.80 7.63 17.03
CA ARG A 131 10.94 6.66 18.14
C ARG A 131 9.98 6.86 19.32
N THR A 132 9.36 8.04 19.44
CA THR A 132 8.45 8.36 20.56
C THR A 132 6.97 8.13 20.21
N LEU A 133 6.70 7.63 19.02
CA LEU A 133 5.34 7.40 18.53
C LEU A 133 4.85 6.00 18.91
N SER A 134 3.53 5.86 19.13
CA SER A 134 2.88 4.55 19.21
C SER A 134 2.88 3.84 17.87
N GLY A 135 2.65 2.52 17.86
CA GLY A 135 2.55 1.74 16.62
C GLY A 135 1.50 2.30 15.65
N GLY A 136 0.32 2.68 16.14
CA GLY A 136 -0.72 3.31 15.34
C GLY A 136 -0.31 4.66 14.76
N MET A 137 0.43 5.49 15.52
CA MET A 137 0.98 6.74 15.00
C MET A 137 2.02 6.50 13.90
N ILE A 138 2.89 5.51 14.08
CA ILE A 138 3.88 5.12 13.08
C ILE A 138 3.16 4.67 11.81
N ARG A 139 2.11 3.83 11.90
CA ARG A 139 1.31 3.42 10.75
C ARG A 139 0.68 4.60 10.00
N ARG A 140 0.11 5.57 10.71
CA ARG A 140 -0.45 6.79 10.11
C ARG A 140 0.60 7.61 9.36
N VAL A 141 1.79 7.77 9.92
CA VAL A 141 2.92 8.40 9.21
C VAL A 141 3.32 7.57 7.98
N GLY A 142 3.31 6.24 8.10
CA GLY A 142 3.58 5.32 6.99
C GLY A 142 2.59 5.47 5.82
N ILE A 143 1.30 5.66 6.10
CA ILE A 143 0.31 5.97 5.07
C ILE A 143 0.59 7.34 4.43
N ALA A 144 0.84 8.36 5.26
CA ALA A 144 1.17 9.69 4.75
C ALA A 144 2.38 9.66 3.81
N GLN A 145 3.46 8.93 4.18
CA GLN A 145 4.64 8.81 3.31
C GLN A 145 4.34 8.06 2.00
N ALA A 146 3.45 7.05 2.02
CA ALA A 146 3.05 6.35 0.81
C ALA A 146 2.30 7.27 -0.17
N MET A 147 1.60 8.27 0.37
CA MET A 147 0.79 9.25 -0.37
C MET A 147 1.57 10.46 -0.91
N LEU A 148 2.85 10.64 -0.57
CA LEU A 148 3.63 11.84 -0.89
C LEU A 148 3.68 12.19 -2.39
N ASN A 149 3.76 11.19 -3.26
CA ASN A 149 3.79 11.38 -4.72
C ASN A 149 2.40 11.47 -5.36
N ASP A 150 1.32 11.52 -4.55
CA ASP A 150 -0.06 11.52 -5.02
C ASP A 150 -0.35 10.32 -5.95
N PRO A 151 -0.26 9.10 -5.41
CA PRO A 151 -0.32 7.89 -6.20
C PRO A 151 -1.72 7.63 -6.76
N ARG A 152 -1.79 7.02 -7.94
CA ARG A 152 -3.04 6.46 -8.51
C ARG A 152 -3.32 5.04 -8.00
N ILE A 153 -2.29 4.35 -7.55
CA ILE A 153 -2.37 3.02 -6.95
C ILE A 153 -1.75 3.10 -5.57
N LEU A 154 -2.50 2.75 -4.53
CA LEU A 154 -2.04 2.67 -3.16
C LEU A 154 -2.10 1.21 -2.68
N VAL A 155 -0.95 0.65 -2.33
CA VAL A 155 -0.80 -0.72 -1.83
C VAL A 155 -0.45 -0.68 -0.35
N LEU A 156 -1.27 -1.33 0.48
CA LEU A 156 -1.14 -1.36 1.93
C LEU A 156 -1.07 -2.80 2.41
N ASP A 157 0.12 -3.24 2.86
CA ASP A 157 0.33 -4.62 3.32
C ASP A 157 0.16 -4.71 4.84
N GLU A 158 -0.92 -5.41 5.28
CA GLU A 158 -1.31 -5.57 6.69
C GLU A 158 -1.33 -4.24 7.47
N PRO A 159 -2.01 -3.19 6.97
CA PRO A 159 -1.89 -1.84 7.51
C PRO A 159 -2.49 -1.68 8.91
N THR A 160 -3.36 -2.60 9.34
CA THR A 160 -4.06 -2.58 10.63
C THR A 160 -3.43 -3.50 11.68
N ALA A 161 -2.37 -4.22 11.33
CA ALA A 161 -1.69 -5.12 12.25
C ALA A 161 -1.20 -4.36 13.50
N GLY A 162 -1.59 -4.85 14.69
CA GLY A 162 -1.21 -4.25 15.97
C GLY A 162 -1.93 -2.94 16.34
N LEU A 163 -2.95 -2.53 15.58
CA LEU A 163 -3.80 -1.40 15.94
C LEU A 163 -4.90 -1.81 16.92
N ASP A 164 -5.22 -0.92 17.85
CA ASP A 164 -6.41 -1.06 18.69
C ASP A 164 -7.72 -0.83 17.89
N PRO A 165 -8.89 -1.21 18.42
CA PRO A 165 -10.16 -1.09 17.69
C PRO A 165 -10.48 0.35 17.23
N ASN A 166 -10.16 1.36 18.02
CA ASN A 166 -10.43 2.76 17.67
C ASN A 166 -9.52 3.24 16.54
N GLU A 167 -8.25 2.83 16.55
CA GLU A 167 -7.31 3.13 15.47
C GLU A 167 -7.72 2.44 14.16
N ARG A 168 -8.28 1.21 14.22
CA ARG A 168 -8.81 0.52 13.03
C ARG A 168 -10.00 1.26 12.41
N ILE A 169 -10.92 1.79 13.22
CA ILE A 169 -12.03 2.61 12.73
C ILE A 169 -11.49 3.86 12.01
N ARG A 170 -10.55 4.56 12.62
CA ARG A 170 -9.90 5.74 12.00
C ARG A 170 -9.18 5.40 10.71
N PHE A 171 -8.51 4.25 10.67
CA PHE A 171 -7.84 3.76 9.46
C PHE A 171 -8.85 3.50 8.33
N ARG A 172 -9.98 2.83 8.63
CA ARG A 172 -11.03 2.57 7.65
C ARG A 172 -11.59 3.85 7.04
N ASN A 173 -11.91 4.84 7.87
CA ASN A 173 -12.38 6.15 7.40
C ASN A 173 -11.35 6.81 6.47
N LEU A 174 -10.08 6.80 6.87
CA LEU A 174 -8.99 7.33 6.05
C LEU A 174 -8.88 6.60 4.69
N VAL A 175 -8.95 5.28 4.66
CA VAL A 175 -8.90 4.50 3.41
C VAL A 175 -10.09 4.84 2.51
N SER A 176 -11.29 4.96 3.08
CA SER A 176 -12.49 5.37 2.33
C SER A 176 -12.30 6.73 1.66
N GLU A 177 -11.82 7.75 2.40
CA GLU A 177 -11.53 9.08 1.84
C GLU A 177 -10.44 9.01 0.74
N LEU A 178 -9.39 8.22 0.97
CA LEU A 178 -8.29 8.10 0.02
C LEU A 178 -8.67 7.36 -1.27
N SER A 179 -9.73 6.55 -1.27
CA SER A 179 -10.12 5.73 -2.42
C SER A 179 -10.97 6.46 -3.46
N GLU A 180 -11.43 7.68 -3.19
CA GLU A 180 -12.36 8.41 -4.06
C GLU A 180 -11.87 8.59 -5.50
N ASP A 181 -10.56 8.69 -5.71
CA ASP A 181 -9.95 8.97 -7.01
C ASP A 181 -8.84 7.99 -7.41
N ARG A 182 -8.64 6.90 -6.67
CA ARG A 182 -7.53 5.95 -6.86
C ARG A 182 -7.92 4.50 -6.63
N LEU A 183 -7.05 3.58 -7.03
CA LEU A 183 -7.12 2.18 -6.68
C LEU A 183 -6.38 1.97 -5.36
N VAL A 184 -7.04 1.38 -4.37
CA VAL A 184 -6.44 0.98 -3.09
C VAL A 184 -6.51 -0.54 -2.98
N LEU A 185 -5.37 -1.20 -2.88
CA LEU A 185 -5.26 -2.63 -2.57
C LEU A 185 -4.70 -2.78 -1.15
N LEU A 186 -5.49 -3.35 -0.25
CA LEU A 186 -5.03 -3.62 1.11
C LEU A 186 -5.09 -5.12 1.42
N SER A 187 -4.03 -5.66 2.02
CA SER A 187 -4.02 -7.02 2.54
C SER A 187 -4.41 -7.05 4.00
N THR A 188 -5.13 -8.08 4.39
CA THR A 188 -5.43 -8.37 5.80
C THR A 188 -5.81 -9.84 5.99
N HIS A 189 -5.75 -10.31 7.21
CA HIS A 189 -6.34 -11.59 7.64
C HIS A 189 -7.60 -11.39 8.51
N ILE A 190 -8.05 -10.13 8.67
CA ILE A 190 -9.16 -9.72 9.52
C ILE A 190 -10.30 -9.18 8.65
N VAL A 191 -11.42 -9.90 8.61
CA VAL A 191 -12.59 -9.56 7.79
C VAL A 191 -13.11 -8.15 8.08
N SER A 192 -13.23 -7.79 9.37
CA SER A 192 -13.75 -6.49 9.79
C SER A 192 -12.93 -5.28 9.35
N ASP A 193 -11.70 -5.47 8.88
CA ASP A 193 -10.87 -4.39 8.35
C ASP A 193 -11.29 -3.96 6.93
N VAL A 194 -11.95 -4.85 6.18
CA VAL A 194 -12.29 -4.66 4.77
C VAL A 194 -13.78 -4.65 4.48
N GLU A 195 -14.60 -5.36 5.25
CA GLU A 195 -16.04 -5.56 4.97
C GLU A 195 -16.86 -4.27 4.82
N TYR A 196 -16.42 -3.17 5.47
CA TYR A 196 -17.13 -1.88 5.44
C TYR A 196 -16.56 -0.87 4.45
N VAL A 197 -15.36 -1.13 3.88
CA VAL A 197 -14.67 -0.14 3.03
C VAL A 197 -14.34 -0.69 1.64
N ALA A 198 -14.25 -2.01 1.47
CA ALA A 198 -13.89 -2.62 0.22
C ALA A 198 -15.07 -2.65 -0.76
N ASN A 199 -14.82 -2.25 -1.99
CA ASN A 199 -15.75 -2.46 -3.10
C ASN A 199 -15.78 -3.94 -3.50
N GLU A 200 -14.65 -4.63 -3.30
CA GLU A 200 -14.51 -6.05 -3.58
C GLU A 200 -13.56 -6.69 -2.55
N ILE A 201 -13.91 -7.90 -2.08
CA ILE A 201 -13.07 -8.71 -1.21
C ILE A 201 -12.62 -9.94 -1.98
N ILE A 202 -11.32 -10.06 -2.16
CA ILE A 202 -10.68 -11.17 -2.85
C ILE A 202 -10.06 -12.10 -1.80
N LEU A 203 -10.57 -13.32 -1.73
CA LEU A 203 -10.00 -14.33 -0.85
C LEU A 203 -8.77 -14.97 -1.54
N MET A 204 -7.63 -14.98 -0.85
CA MET A 204 -6.42 -15.65 -1.34
C MET A 204 -6.05 -16.83 -0.44
N LYS A 205 -5.91 -18.00 -1.05
CA LYS A 205 -5.47 -19.23 -0.38
C LYS A 205 -4.53 -20.00 -1.28
N GLU A 206 -3.40 -20.48 -0.74
CA GLU A 206 -2.42 -21.30 -1.47
C GLU A 206 -1.99 -20.70 -2.83
N GLY A 207 -1.77 -19.39 -2.85
CA GLY A 207 -1.37 -18.65 -4.05
C GLY A 207 -2.49 -18.35 -5.06
N LYS A 208 -3.72 -18.78 -4.84
CA LYS A 208 -4.86 -18.63 -5.76
C LYS A 208 -5.91 -17.67 -5.23
N PHE A 209 -6.65 -17.04 -6.15
CA PHE A 209 -7.84 -16.26 -5.82
C PHE A 209 -9.09 -17.15 -5.79
N PHE A 210 -9.96 -16.86 -4.81
CA PHE A 210 -11.29 -17.43 -4.67
C PHE A 210 -12.29 -16.28 -4.57
N TYR A 211 -13.40 -16.39 -5.27
CA TYR A 211 -14.47 -15.40 -5.36
C TYR A 211 -15.73 -15.89 -4.63
#